data_3c62a7753f23f92a71ee353df7e5cecd
#
_entry.id   3c62a7753f23f92a71ee353df7e5cecd
#
_cell.length_a   1.000
_cell.length_b   1.000
_cell.length_c   1.000
_cell.angle_alpha   90.00
_cell.angle_beta   90.00
_cell.angle_gamma   90.00
#
_symmetry.space_group_name_H-M   'P 1'
#
loop_
_entity.id
_entity.type
_entity.pdbx_description
1 polymer ?
#
loop_
_entity_poly.entity_id
_entity_poly.type
_entity_poly.pdbx_seq_one_letter_code
_entity_poly.pdbx_strand_id
1 'polypeptide(L)'
;MDTKALRQKILDLAIRGKLVPQDPNDEPASVLLERIRAEKQQMVKDGKLKPKDIKNDTVIFKDDDNLHYEKFSDGIVKCIEDEIPFDVPNNWEWVRIKTACVINPRNSIDDNTEVSFVPMANIKEGYANKFISDIRVWKKVKKGYTHFANNDIGIAKITPCFENKKSVVFSSLINGYGAGTTELYILRTISSLVIPEYLLNFVKRDDFIAGGVLTFSGDVGQQRVTKDYVANYLFTLPPLNEQQRILNAVHTATSLIESIEKANDNLIRDIDKTKAKILDLAIRGKLVPQDSNDEPASVLLERIRAEKEELIKQGKIKRDKKESVIFKGDDNSYYEKYGEKLPSGWVVTNFETLLSYEQPTNYIVKDTNYNSDYETPVLTAGKSFILGYTDEKENVFSKLPVIIFDDFTTESKFVDFPFKVKSSAMKILHINTDLVLSKFAFYLMQATQIDHDNHQRYWISTYSQEEIALPPLKEQERILSALDQYFKLLNCLL
;
A
#
# COMPACT_ATOMS: atom_id res chain seq x y z
N MET A 1 -9.22 -6.32 8.78
CA MET A 1 -8.59 -7.67 9.02
C MET A 1 -7.13 -7.61 8.57
N ASP A 2 -6.17 -8.08 9.39
CA ASP A 2 -4.75 -8.15 9.00
C ASP A 2 -4.48 -9.40 8.14
N THR A 3 -4.59 -9.22 6.83
CA THR A 3 -4.36 -10.28 5.84
C THR A 3 -2.90 -10.70 5.75
N LYS A 4 -1.94 -9.80 6.09
CA LYS A 4 -0.52 -10.12 6.13
C LYS A 4 -0.19 -11.08 7.27
N ALA A 5 -0.69 -10.81 8.48
CA ALA A 5 -0.55 -11.69 9.63
C ALA A 5 -1.20 -13.06 9.37
N LEU A 6 -2.37 -13.09 8.70
CA LEU A 6 -3.04 -14.33 8.34
C LEU A 6 -2.20 -15.18 7.36
N ARG A 7 -1.61 -14.57 6.33
CA ARG A 7 -0.69 -15.26 5.39
C ARG A 7 0.50 -15.86 6.12
N GLN A 8 1.14 -15.10 7.03
CA GLN A 8 2.26 -15.61 7.84
C GLN A 8 1.84 -16.78 8.72
N LYS A 9 0.64 -16.72 9.32
CA LYS A 9 0.13 -17.82 10.13
C LYS A 9 -0.11 -19.10 9.33
N ILE A 10 -0.63 -19.00 8.11
CA ILE A 10 -0.82 -20.12 7.19
C ILE A 10 0.54 -20.74 6.84
N LEU A 11 1.54 -19.93 6.50
CA LEU A 11 2.89 -20.40 6.19
C LEU A 11 3.55 -21.06 7.42
N ASP A 12 3.37 -20.49 8.61
CA ASP A 12 3.86 -21.10 9.85
C ASP A 12 3.25 -22.48 10.12
N LEU A 13 1.93 -22.61 9.93
CA LEU A 13 1.26 -23.92 10.06
C LEU A 13 1.74 -24.93 9.01
N ALA A 14 1.98 -24.46 7.78
CA ALA A 14 2.46 -25.29 6.68
C ALA A 14 3.81 -25.93 6.97
N ILE A 15 4.78 -25.14 7.47
CA ILE A 15 6.15 -25.63 7.70
C ILE A 15 6.31 -26.42 9.00
N ARG A 16 5.32 -26.36 9.91
CA ARG A 16 5.27 -27.13 11.15
C ARG A 16 4.50 -28.44 10.99
N GLY A 17 4.02 -28.79 9.80
CA GLY A 17 3.19 -29.96 9.57
C GLY A 17 1.81 -29.89 10.25
N LYS A 18 1.28 -28.68 10.47
CA LYS A 18 -0.01 -28.43 11.16
C LYS A 18 -1.10 -27.92 10.24
N LEU A 19 -0.82 -27.73 8.95
CA LEU A 19 -1.79 -27.19 7.99
C LEU A 19 -2.66 -28.29 7.37
N VAL A 20 -2.11 -29.48 7.17
CA VAL A 20 -2.80 -30.63 6.59
C VAL A 20 -2.59 -31.86 7.48
N PRO A 21 -3.50 -32.87 7.45
CA PRO A 21 -3.31 -34.11 8.20
C PRO A 21 -2.12 -34.90 7.63
N GLN A 22 -1.40 -35.57 8.54
CA GLN A 22 -0.34 -36.50 8.19
C GLN A 22 -0.95 -37.78 7.62
N ASP A 23 -0.30 -38.38 6.60
CA ASP A 23 -0.66 -39.68 6.06
C ASP A 23 0.46 -40.68 6.40
N PRO A 24 0.19 -41.75 7.19
CA PRO A 24 1.19 -42.73 7.55
C PRO A 24 1.69 -43.60 6.37
N ASN A 25 1.00 -43.54 5.21
CA ASN A 25 1.41 -44.24 3.99
C ASN A 25 2.34 -43.40 3.12
N ASP A 26 2.56 -42.14 3.43
CA ASP A 26 3.52 -41.31 2.69
C ASP A 26 4.94 -41.85 2.92
N GLU A 27 5.73 -41.86 1.82
CA GLU A 27 7.15 -42.22 1.91
C GLU A 27 7.89 -41.16 2.76
N PRO A 28 8.60 -41.56 3.84
CA PRO A 28 9.27 -40.62 4.72
C PRO A 28 10.29 -39.73 4.02
N ALA A 29 10.45 -38.49 4.48
CA ALA A 29 11.40 -37.52 3.88
C ALA A 29 12.87 -37.96 3.97
N SER A 30 13.23 -38.86 4.91
CA SER A 30 14.56 -39.49 4.96
C SER A 30 14.92 -40.20 3.67
N VAL A 31 13.95 -40.93 3.06
CA VAL A 31 14.14 -41.63 1.77
C VAL A 31 14.32 -40.61 0.63
N LEU A 32 13.58 -39.50 0.66
CA LEU A 32 13.77 -38.42 -0.32
C LEU A 32 15.19 -37.83 -0.22
N LEU A 33 15.70 -37.62 0.99
CA LEU A 33 17.05 -37.08 1.20
C LEU A 33 18.14 -38.05 0.71
N GLU A 34 17.98 -39.35 0.88
CA GLU A 34 18.89 -40.35 0.35
C GLU A 34 18.94 -40.31 -1.18
N ARG A 35 17.77 -40.19 -1.82
CA ARG A 35 17.68 -40.02 -3.29
C ARG A 35 18.32 -38.71 -3.75
N ILE A 36 18.07 -37.60 -3.10
CA ILE A 36 18.68 -36.30 -3.40
C ILE A 36 20.23 -36.41 -3.37
N ARG A 37 20.77 -37.05 -2.33
CA ARG A 37 22.22 -37.28 -2.21
C ARG A 37 22.77 -38.15 -3.34
N ALA A 38 22.10 -39.28 -3.62
CA ALA A 38 22.49 -40.19 -4.70
C ALA A 38 22.49 -39.48 -6.06
N GLU A 39 21.48 -38.68 -6.32
CA GLU A 39 21.33 -37.93 -7.57
C GLU A 39 22.41 -36.85 -7.70
N LYS A 40 22.71 -36.09 -6.64
CA LYS A 40 23.83 -35.13 -6.64
C LYS A 40 25.19 -35.82 -6.93
N GLN A 41 25.42 -36.99 -6.33
CA GLN A 41 26.62 -37.77 -6.60
C GLN A 41 26.68 -38.22 -8.07
N GLN A 42 25.53 -38.64 -8.66
CA GLN A 42 25.45 -38.99 -10.06
C GLN A 42 25.71 -37.77 -10.96
N MET A 43 25.15 -36.60 -10.63
CA MET A 43 25.42 -35.36 -11.35
C MET A 43 26.91 -34.95 -11.33
N VAL A 44 27.63 -35.27 -10.27
CA VAL A 44 29.09 -35.07 -10.22
C VAL A 44 29.80 -36.04 -11.18
N LYS A 45 29.41 -37.31 -11.17
CA LYS A 45 29.97 -38.33 -12.13
C LYS A 45 29.70 -37.95 -13.58
N ASP A 46 28.50 -37.42 -13.85
CA ASP A 46 28.11 -36.94 -15.20
C ASP A 46 28.74 -35.60 -15.58
N GLY A 47 29.55 -34.98 -14.72
CA GLY A 47 30.15 -33.68 -14.96
C GLY A 47 29.21 -32.47 -14.94
N LYS A 48 27.96 -32.69 -14.51
CA LYS A 48 26.93 -31.61 -14.36
C LYS A 48 27.16 -30.76 -13.11
N LEU A 49 27.76 -31.36 -12.08
CA LEU A 49 28.21 -30.70 -10.85
C LEU A 49 29.70 -30.93 -10.64
N LYS A 50 30.35 -30.02 -9.93
CA LYS A 50 31.75 -30.21 -9.50
C LYS A 50 31.79 -30.86 -8.13
N PRO A 51 32.81 -31.69 -7.81
CA PRO A 51 32.95 -32.28 -6.47
C PRO A 51 32.85 -31.25 -5.33
N LYS A 52 33.37 -30.04 -5.53
CA LYS A 52 33.28 -28.95 -4.56
C LYS A 52 31.84 -28.49 -4.27
N ASP A 53 30.91 -28.67 -5.20
CA ASP A 53 29.50 -28.22 -5.06
C ASP A 53 28.72 -29.09 -4.10
N ILE A 54 29.18 -30.33 -3.82
CA ILE A 54 28.58 -31.26 -2.86
C ILE A 54 29.45 -31.44 -1.60
N LYS A 55 30.68 -30.92 -1.59
CA LYS A 55 31.62 -31.09 -0.44
C LYS A 55 31.06 -30.54 0.87
N ASN A 56 30.22 -29.51 0.79
CA ASN A 56 29.63 -28.85 1.94
C ASN A 56 28.20 -29.33 2.27
N ASP A 57 27.71 -30.39 1.59
CA ASP A 57 26.43 -31.01 1.94
C ASP A 57 26.55 -31.71 3.28
N THR A 58 25.51 -31.62 4.08
CA THR A 58 25.46 -32.15 5.45
C THR A 58 24.29 -33.08 5.63
N VAL A 59 24.34 -33.89 6.66
CA VAL A 59 23.26 -34.79 7.07
C VAL A 59 22.81 -34.37 8.45
N ILE A 60 21.56 -33.98 8.56
CA ILE A 60 20.93 -33.72 9.87
C ILE A 60 20.19 -34.98 10.30
N PHE A 61 20.32 -35.36 11.53
CA PHE A 61 19.66 -36.53 12.10
C PHE A 61 19.37 -36.29 13.60
N LYS A 62 18.41 -37.01 14.11
CA LYS A 62 18.07 -37.04 15.54
C LYS A 62 18.72 -38.25 16.16
N ASP A 63 19.43 -38.08 17.30
CA ASP A 63 20.13 -39.15 17.99
C ASP A 63 19.28 -39.71 19.15
N ASP A 64 19.80 -40.73 19.84
CA ASP A 64 19.12 -41.43 20.95
C ASP A 64 18.75 -40.53 22.13
N ASP A 65 19.47 -39.40 22.29
CA ASP A 65 19.17 -38.35 23.29
C ASP A 65 18.05 -37.39 22.87
N ASN A 66 17.44 -37.62 21.71
CA ASN A 66 16.42 -36.78 21.11
C ASN A 66 16.90 -35.38 20.63
N LEU A 67 18.20 -35.14 20.60
CA LEU A 67 18.77 -33.89 20.07
C LEU A 67 19.12 -33.99 18.58
N HIS A 68 19.15 -32.86 17.89
CA HIS A 68 19.52 -32.82 16.47
C HIS A 68 21.00 -32.61 16.30
N TYR A 69 21.58 -33.40 15.43
CA TYR A 69 23.00 -33.37 15.08
C TYR A 69 23.16 -33.18 13.57
N GLU A 70 24.20 -32.41 13.20
CA GLU A 70 24.61 -32.20 11.81
C GLU A 70 25.95 -32.89 11.57
N LYS A 71 25.99 -33.85 10.63
CA LYS A 71 27.20 -34.55 10.21
C LYS A 71 27.72 -33.94 8.91
N PHE A 72 28.98 -33.51 8.94
CA PHE A 72 29.70 -32.93 7.82
C PHE A 72 30.43 -34.00 6.99
N SER A 73 30.84 -33.65 5.78
CA SER A 73 31.52 -34.57 4.85
C SER A 73 32.89 -35.06 5.34
N ASP A 74 33.55 -34.33 6.25
CA ASP A 74 34.81 -34.71 6.91
C ASP A 74 34.60 -35.62 8.12
N GLY A 75 33.37 -35.98 8.41
CA GLY A 75 33.00 -36.86 9.52
C GLY A 75 32.74 -36.13 10.85
N ILE A 76 32.94 -34.82 10.94
CA ILE A 76 32.63 -34.04 12.13
C ILE A 76 31.10 -34.08 12.37
N VAL A 77 30.73 -34.24 13.64
CA VAL A 77 29.33 -34.19 14.07
C VAL A 77 29.19 -33.06 15.08
N LYS A 78 28.22 -32.18 14.87
CA LYS A 78 27.92 -31.03 15.73
C LYS A 78 26.46 -31.09 16.19
N CYS A 79 26.19 -30.90 17.48
CA CYS A 79 24.84 -30.67 17.96
C CYS A 79 24.34 -29.30 17.43
N ILE A 80 23.14 -29.28 16.87
CA ILE A 80 22.47 -28.11 16.30
C ILE A 80 21.12 -27.84 16.92
N GLU A 81 20.86 -28.37 18.10
CA GLU A 81 19.55 -28.23 18.76
C GLU A 81 19.17 -26.76 18.97
N ASP A 82 20.14 -25.91 19.27
CA ASP A 82 19.94 -24.46 19.40
C ASP A 82 19.54 -23.75 18.09
N GLU A 83 19.77 -24.41 16.94
CA GLU A 83 19.39 -23.91 15.62
C GLU A 83 18.00 -24.38 15.20
N ILE A 84 17.42 -25.40 15.87
CA ILE A 84 16.11 -25.98 15.54
C ILE A 84 15.00 -25.15 16.17
N PRO A 85 14.18 -24.43 15.36
CA PRO A 85 13.23 -23.48 15.91
C PRO A 85 11.93 -24.11 16.44
N PHE A 86 11.64 -25.36 16.08
CA PHE A 86 10.43 -26.10 16.49
C PHE A 86 10.48 -27.59 16.12
N ASP A 87 9.67 -28.39 16.76
CA ASP A 87 9.48 -29.81 16.40
C ASP A 87 8.67 -29.97 15.11
N VAL A 88 9.03 -31.00 14.36
CA VAL A 88 8.34 -31.41 13.12
C VAL A 88 7.75 -32.85 13.26
N PRO A 89 6.79 -33.25 12.41
CA PRO A 89 6.31 -34.63 12.37
C PRO A 89 7.43 -35.64 12.14
N ASN A 90 7.29 -36.87 12.69
CA ASN A 90 8.34 -37.90 12.66
C ASN A 90 8.77 -38.38 11.26
N ASN A 91 7.92 -38.16 10.24
CA ASN A 91 8.23 -38.50 8.84
C ASN A 91 8.80 -37.33 8.04
N TRP A 92 9.06 -36.20 8.71
CA TRP A 92 9.71 -35.00 8.13
C TRP A 92 11.18 -34.95 8.53
N GLU A 93 11.98 -34.22 7.76
CA GLU A 93 13.40 -34.02 8.01
C GLU A 93 13.76 -32.53 8.02
N TRP A 94 14.71 -32.15 8.88
CA TRP A 94 15.38 -30.86 8.77
C TRP A 94 16.50 -30.94 7.73
N VAL A 95 16.60 -29.93 6.85
CA VAL A 95 17.61 -29.94 5.80
C VAL A 95 18.12 -28.52 5.52
N ARG A 96 19.41 -28.40 5.18
CA ARG A 96 19.96 -27.14 4.70
C ARG A 96 19.61 -26.93 3.23
N ILE A 97 19.31 -25.67 2.80
CA ILE A 97 19.04 -25.34 1.40
C ILE A 97 20.14 -25.86 0.46
N LYS A 98 21.43 -25.70 0.85
CA LYS A 98 22.57 -26.22 0.07
C LYS A 98 22.53 -27.71 -0.20
N THR A 99 21.95 -28.49 0.70
CA THR A 99 21.83 -29.95 0.57
C THR A 99 20.73 -30.32 -0.46
N ALA A 100 19.62 -29.60 -0.47
CA ALA A 100 18.48 -29.86 -1.35
C ALA A 100 18.56 -29.17 -2.71
N CYS A 101 19.44 -28.16 -2.86
CA CYS A 101 19.51 -27.32 -4.06
C CYS A 101 20.93 -27.15 -4.59
N VAL A 102 21.01 -26.83 -5.88
CA VAL A 102 22.20 -26.19 -6.49
C VAL A 102 21.99 -24.67 -6.46
N ILE A 103 22.96 -23.95 -5.90
CA ILE A 103 22.88 -22.51 -5.77
C ILE A 103 23.64 -21.81 -6.90
N ASN A 104 22.97 -20.89 -7.61
CA ASN A 104 23.47 -20.16 -8.77
C ASN A 104 23.96 -21.10 -9.89
N PRO A 105 23.11 -22.01 -10.40
CA PRO A 105 23.45 -22.89 -11.50
C PRO A 105 23.84 -22.09 -12.75
N ARG A 106 24.60 -22.72 -13.65
CA ARG A 106 24.89 -22.16 -14.97
C ARG A 106 24.26 -23.02 -16.04
N ASN A 107 23.64 -22.37 -17.03
CA ASN A 107 23.08 -23.04 -18.19
C ASN A 107 24.06 -22.99 -19.35
N SER A 108 24.16 -24.10 -20.13
CA SER A 108 24.92 -24.19 -21.34
C SER A 108 23.95 -24.57 -22.47
N ILE A 109 23.62 -23.62 -23.29
CA ILE A 109 22.65 -23.74 -24.40
C ILE A 109 23.22 -23.05 -25.65
N ASP A 110 22.65 -23.31 -26.80
CA ASP A 110 23.09 -22.70 -28.06
C ASP A 110 22.97 -21.18 -28.05
N ASP A 111 23.94 -20.51 -28.64
CA ASP A 111 24.06 -19.05 -28.65
C ASP A 111 22.88 -18.33 -29.29
N ASN A 112 22.20 -18.95 -30.25
CA ASN A 112 21.09 -18.38 -31.00
C ASN A 112 19.72 -18.68 -30.36
N THR A 113 19.69 -19.45 -29.25
CA THR A 113 18.45 -19.78 -28.57
C THR A 113 17.82 -18.52 -27.97
N GLU A 114 16.54 -18.30 -28.20
CA GLU A 114 15.75 -17.28 -27.50
C GLU A 114 15.46 -17.74 -26.08
N VAL A 115 15.56 -16.83 -25.13
CA VAL A 115 15.33 -17.08 -23.70
C VAL A 115 14.56 -15.93 -23.06
N SER A 116 13.94 -16.21 -21.93
CA SER A 116 13.30 -15.20 -21.11
C SER A 116 14.33 -14.33 -20.39
N PHE A 117 14.18 -13.00 -20.45
CA PHE A 117 15.00 -12.05 -19.71
C PHE A 117 14.17 -11.36 -18.64
N VAL A 118 14.59 -11.45 -17.37
CA VAL A 118 13.84 -10.94 -16.22
C VAL A 118 14.68 -9.93 -15.42
N PRO A 119 14.46 -8.62 -15.58
CA PRO A 119 15.04 -7.61 -14.71
C PRO A 119 14.38 -7.61 -13.34
N MET A 120 15.05 -7.04 -12.29
CA MET A 120 14.54 -7.00 -10.93
C MET A 120 13.17 -6.29 -10.80
N ALA A 121 12.94 -5.24 -11.59
CA ALA A 121 11.67 -4.50 -11.59
C ALA A 121 10.47 -5.37 -11.97
N ASN A 122 10.70 -6.41 -12.79
CA ASN A 122 9.66 -7.28 -13.30
C ASN A 122 9.30 -8.45 -12.36
N ILE A 123 10.00 -8.62 -11.23
CA ILE A 123 9.65 -9.59 -10.20
C ILE A 123 8.73 -8.89 -9.20
N LYS A 124 7.53 -9.43 -9.00
CA LYS A 124 6.56 -8.90 -8.04
C LYS A 124 7.01 -9.15 -6.60
N GLU A 125 6.76 -8.17 -5.74
CA GLU A 125 7.08 -8.21 -4.32
C GLU A 125 6.00 -8.92 -3.48
N GLY A 126 6.28 -9.10 -2.21
CA GLY A 126 5.37 -9.71 -1.24
C GLY A 126 5.16 -11.21 -1.48
N TYR A 127 3.94 -11.67 -1.33
CA TYR A 127 3.60 -13.10 -1.45
C TYR A 127 3.32 -13.54 -2.89
N ALA A 128 3.32 -12.63 -3.84
CA ALA A 128 3.07 -12.96 -5.24
C ALA A 128 4.19 -13.84 -5.82
N ASN A 129 3.80 -14.94 -6.50
CA ASN A 129 4.70 -15.75 -7.32
C ASN A 129 4.50 -15.38 -8.79
N LYS A 130 4.91 -14.14 -9.16
CA LYS A 130 4.66 -13.58 -10.50
C LYS A 130 5.85 -12.76 -10.99
N PHE A 131 6.15 -12.89 -12.30
CA PHE A 131 7.14 -12.07 -12.99
C PHE A 131 6.69 -11.76 -14.42
N ILE A 132 7.38 -10.82 -15.07
CA ILE A 132 7.21 -10.48 -16.48
C ILE A 132 8.60 -10.62 -17.13
N SER A 133 8.67 -11.18 -18.32
CA SER A 133 9.93 -11.36 -19.06
C SER A 133 9.87 -10.76 -20.44
N ASP A 134 11.03 -10.27 -20.90
CA ASP A 134 11.30 -9.94 -22.31
C ASP A 134 11.95 -11.14 -23.02
N ILE A 135 11.91 -11.17 -24.34
CA ILE A 135 12.60 -12.18 -25.14
C ILE A 135 13.99 -11.65 -25.51
N ARG A 136 15.03 -12.45 -25.28
CA ARG A 136 16.41 -12.14 -25.70
C ARG A 136 17.13 -13.38 -26.24
N VAL A 137 18.06 -13.17 -27.17
CA VAL A 137 18.93 -14.21 -27.66
C VAL A 137 20.03 -14.53 -26.64
N TRP A 138 20.28 -15.81 -26.35
CA TRP A 138 21.19 -16.27 -25.29
C TRP A 138 22.57 -15.65 -25.38
N LYS A 139 23.15 -15.53 -26.60
CA LYS A 139 24.44 -14.88 -26.83
C LYS A 139 24.57 -13.50 -26.18
N LYS A 140 23.48 -12.74 -26.09
CA LYS A 140 23.47 -11.40 -25.51
C LYS A 140 23.39 -11.40 -23.98
N VAL A 141 22.94 -12.49 -23.37
CA VAL A 141 22.65 -12.55 -21.91
C VAL A 141 23.40 -13.67 -21.19
N LYS A 142 24.19 -14.49 -21.87
CA LYS A 142 25.00 -15.57 -21.28
C LYS A 142 26.14 -15.09 -20.39
N LYS A 143 26.58 -13.83 -20.55
CA LYS A 143 27.63 -13.20 -19.71
C LYS A 143 27.07 -11.95 -19.02
N GLY A 144 27.49 -11.73 -17.78
CA GLY A 144 27.09 -10.55 -17.01
C GLY A 144 25.70 -10.64 -16.35
N TYR A 145 25.01 -11.78 -16.45
CA TYR A 145 23.68 -12.00 -15.90
C TYR A 145 23.61 -13.30 -15.08
N THR A 146 22.60 -13.41 -14.23
CA THR A 146 22.26 -14.63 -13.50
C THR A 146 21.44 -15.54 -14.42
N HIS A 147 21.76 -16.85 -14.44
CA HIS A 147 21.05 -17.84 -15.24
C HIS A 147 20.02 -18.59 -14.40
N PHE A 148 18.89 -18.90 -15.01
CA PHE A 148 17.88 -19.76 -14.43
C PHE A 148 17.17 -20.58 -15.51
N ALA A 149 16.43 -21.60 -15.09
CA ALA A 149 15.60 -22.45 -15.91
C ALA A 149 14.20 -22.58 -15.30
N ASN A 150 13.28 -23.26 -15.99
CA ASN A 150 11.98 -23.59 -15.42
C ASN A 150 12.16 -24.33 -14.09
N ASN A 151 11.32 -23.99 -13.12
CA ASN A 151 11.30 -24.51 -11.75
C ASN A 151 12.47 -24.04 -10.85
N ASP A 152 13.36 -23.16 -11.32
CA ASP A 152 14.32 -22.50 -10.43
C ASP A 152 13.63 -21.44 -9.59
N ILE A 153 14.10 -21.28 -8.35
CA ILE A 153 13.64 -20.24 -7.43
C ILE A 153 14.62 -19.08 -7.49
N GLY A 154 14.13 -17.87 -7.81
CA GLY A 154 14.89 -16.63 -7.74
C GLY A 154 14.60 -15.89 -6.44
N ILE A 155 15.64 -15.52 -5.70
CA ILE A 155 15.55 -14.73 -4.46
C ILE A 155 16.35 -13.45 -4.65
N ALA A 156 15.71 -12.27 -4.55
CA ALA A 156 16.46 -11.01 -4.53
C ALA A 156 17.41 -10.98 -3.35
N LYS A 157 18.64 -10.48 -3.56
CA LYS A 157 19.65 -10.39 -2.50
C LYS A 157 19.91 -8.96 -2.01
N ILE A 158 19.55 -7.96 -2.83
CA ILE A 158 19.85 -6.54 -2.56
C ILE A 158 18.68 -5.84 -1.85
N THR A 159 19.00 -4.90 -0.93
CA THR A 159 18.03 -4.01 -0.30
C THR A 159 17.45 -2.99 -1.33
N PRO A 160 16.15 -2.59 -1.25
CA PRO A 160 15.10 -3.11 -0.38
C PRO A 160 14.37 -4.34 -0.97
N CYS A 161 14.86 -4.92 -2.09
CA CYS A 161 14.16 -5.98 -2.82
C CYS A 161 14.07 -7.28 -2.01
N PHE A 162 15.10 -7.62 -1.21
CA PHE A 162 15.08 -8.77 -0.32
C PHE A 162 14.02 -8.59 0.78
N GLU A 163 14.03 -7.44 1.46
CA GLU A 163 13.08 -7.11 2.53
C GLU A 163 11.64 -7.09 2.01
N ASN A 164 11.43 -6.65 0.76
CA ASN A 164 10.15 -6.68 0.09
C ASN A 164 9.76 -8.06 -0.45
N LYS A 165 10.50 -9.13 -0.11
CA LYS A 165 10.20 -10.51 -0.51
C LYS A 165 10.10 -10.69 -2.03
N LYS A 166 10.93 -10.00 -2.81
CA LYS A 166 11.01 -10.23 -4.26
C LYS A 166 11.67 -11.58 -4.53
N SER A 167 10.86 -12.63 -4.53
CA SER A 167 11.24 -14.01 -4.84
C SER A 167 10.16 -14.69 -5.65
N VAL A 168 10.56 -15.61 -6.55
CA VAL A 168 9.67 -16.22 -7.53
C VAL A 168 10.18 -17.59 -7.95
N VAL A 169 9.27 -18.51 -8.27
CA VAL A 169 9.59 -19.70 -9.08
C VAL A 169 9.44 -19.34 -10.55
N PHE A 170 10.50 -19.51 -11.32
CA PHE A 170 10.47 -19.27 -12.75
C PHE A 170 9.73 -20.41 -13.45
N SER A 171 8.68 -20.07 -14.21
CA SER A 171 7.86 -21.02 -14.96
C SER A 171 7.52 -20.48 -16.33
N SER A 172 7.20 -21.36 -17.26
CA SER A 172 6.82 -20.99 -18.64
C SER A 172 7.84 -20.09 -19.36
N LEU A 173 9.12 -20.31 -19.08
CA LEU A 173 10.21 -19.59 -19.73
C LEU A 173 10.31 -20.01 -21.21
N ILE A 174 10.68 -19.07 -22.08
CA ILE A 174 10.97 -19.33 -23.51
C ILE A 174 12.07 -20.39 -23.60
N ASN A 175 11.80 -21.46 -24.32
CA ASN A 175 12.67 -22.63 -24.43
C ASN A 175 13.15 -23.23 -23.09
N GLY A 176 12.42 -22.95 -22.00
CA GLY A 176 12.71 -23.45 -20.66
C GLY A 176 13.85 -22.73 -19.92
N TYR A 177 14.44 -21.68 -20.49
CA TYR A 177 15.62 -21.01 -19.94
C TYR A 177 15.43 -19.50 -19.83
N GLY A 178 16.18 -18.92 -18.89
CA GLY A 178 16.19 -17.49 -18.70
C GLY A 178 17.52 -16.96 -18.18
N ALA A 179 17.64 -15.64 -18.27
CA ALA A 179 18.69 -14.86 -17.63
C ALA A 179 18.10 -13.56 -17.06
N GLY A 180 18.76 -12.97 -16.07
CA GLY A 180 18.24 -11.75 -15.45
C GLY A 180 19.27 -11.03 -14.60
N THR A 181 18.78 -10.13 -13.77
CA THR A 181 19.62 -9.31 -12.89
C THR A 181 20.63 -10.15 -12.10
N THR A 182 21.83 -9.60 -11.91
CA THR A 182 22.86 -10.21 -11.06
C THR A 182 22.51 -10.18 -9.57
N GLU A 183 21.46 -9.43 -9.20
CA GLU A 183 21.01 -9.27 -7.83
C GLU A 183 20.03 -10.37 -7.37
N LEU A 184 20.13 -11.57 -7.98
CA LEU A 184 19.40 -12.77 -7.56
C LEU A 184 20.35 -13.84 -7.06
N TYR A 185 19.91 -14.58 -6.03
CA TYR A 185 20.32 -15.98 -5.82
C TYR A 185 19.31 -16.87 -6.52
N ILE A 186 19.83 -17.91 -7.20
CA ILE A 186 19.01 -18.92 -7.85
C ILE A 186 19.19 -20.23 -7.11
N LEU A 187 18.08 -20.84 -6.72
CA LEU A 187 18.04 -22.17 -6.13
C LEU A 187 17.39 -23.11 -7.14
N ARG A 188 18.15 -24.11 -7.60
CA ARG A 188 17.65 -25.21 -8.43
C ARG A 188 17.49 -26.43 -7.54
N THR A 189 16.26 -26.87 -7.29
CA THR A 189 15.99 -28.09 -6.54
C THR A 189 16.55 -29.31 -7.25
N ILE A 190 17.04 -30.28 -6.47
CA ILE A 190 17.54 -31.52 -7.05
C ILE A 190 16.32 -32.40 -7.32
N SER A 191 16.13 -32.74 -8.60
CA SER A 191 15.01 -33.55 -9.05
C SER A 191 13.63 -32.95 -8.68
N SER A 192 12.57 -33.70 -8.92
CA SER A 192 11.20 -33.36 -8.50
C SER A 192 10.88 -33.71 -7.04
N LEU A 193 11.89 -34.08 -6.24
CA LEU A 193 11.70 -34.52 -4.85
C LEU A 193 11.48 -33.35 -3.86
N VAL A 194 11.88 -32.14 -4.25
CA VAL A 194 11.56 -30.90 -3.53
C VAL A 194 10.78 -30.00 -4.48
N ILE A 195 9.53 -29.74 -4.16
CA ILE A 195 8.67 -28.90 -4.98
C ILE A 195 9.11 -27.43 -4.81
N PRO A 196 9.47 -26.73 -5.90
CA PRO A 196 10.02 -25.36 -5.80
C PRO A 196 9.10 -24.37 -5.08
N GLU A 197 7.80 -24.46 -5.32
CA GLU A 197 6.81 -23.59 -4.67
C GLU A 197 6.73 -23.83 -3.14
N TYR A 198 6.98 -25.07 -2.69
CA TYR A 198 7.07 -25.37 -1.26
C TYR A 198 8.25 -24.62 -0.62
N LEU A 199 9.43 -24.69 -1.23
CA LEU A 199 10.61 -23.97 -0.75
C LEU A 199 10.45 -22.44 -0.91
N LEU A 200 9.76 -21.96 -1.95
CA LEU A 200 9.41 -20.55 -2.09
C LEU A 200 8.62 -20.02 -0.90
N ASN A 201 7.68 -20.80 -0.36
CA ASN A 201 6.90 -20.43 0.82
C ASN A 201 7.79 -20.21 2.06
N PHE A 202 8.88 -20.98 2.20
CA PHE A 202 9.87 -20.77 3.25
C PHE A 202 10.58 -19.42 3.11
N VAL A 203 11.11 -19.10 1.94
CA VAL A 203 11.89 -17.88 1.73
C VAL A 203 11.03 -16.61 1.70
N LYS A 204 9.72 -16.74 1.69
CA LYS A 204 8.76 -15.62 1.83
C LYS A 204 8.33 -15.35 3.28
N ARG A 205 8.81 -16.11 4.24
CA ARG A 205 8.47 -15.89 5.65
C ARG A 205 9.20 -14.69 6.24
N ASP A 206 8.55 -14.08 7.22
CA ASP A 206 9.12 -12.91 7.90
C ASP A 206 10.40 -13.25 8.68
N ASP A 207 10.51 -14.46 9.26
CA ASP A 207 11.71 -14.92 9.97
C ASP A 207 12.90 -15.16 9.03
N PHE A 208 12.68 -15.73 7.83
CA PHE A 208 13.73 -15.83 6.82
C PHE A 208 14.25 -14.44 6.41
N ILE A 209 13.34 -13.49 6.19
CA ILE A 209 13.73 -12.13 5.83
C ILE A 209 14.46 -11.43 6.99
N ALA A 210 13.91 -11.50 8.21
CA ALA A 210 14.52 -10.86 9.39
C ALA A 210 15.92 -11.42 9.68
N GLY A 211 16.08 -12.75 9.64
CA GLY A 211 17.39 -13.38 9.81
C GLY A 211 18.38 -13.00 8.71
N GLY A 212 17.91 -12.88 7.44
CA GLY A 212 18.73 -12.44 6.32
C GLY A 212 19.21 -11.00 6.45
N VAL A 213 18.36 -10.09 6.91
CA VAL A 213 18.72 -8.68 7.17
C VAL A 213 19.88 -8.56 8.17
N LEU A 214 19.94 -9.41 9.20
CA LEU A 214 21.04 -9.43 10.15
C LEU A 214 22.40 -9.80 9.52
N THR A 215 22.40 -10.43 8.34
CA THR A 215 23.62 -10.82 7.63
C THR A 215 24.02 -9.85 6.51
N PHE A 216 23.32 -8.74 6.37
CA PHE A 216 23.58 -7.78 5.30
C PHE A 216 25.02 -7.28 5.31
N SER A 217 25.60 -7.18 4.13
CA SER A 217 26.93 -6.63 3.90
C SER A 217 26.91 -5.68 2.70
N GLY A 218 27.83 -4.69 2.70
CA GLY A 218 27.94 -3.65 1.68
C GLY A 218 27.53 -2.27 2.20
N ASP A 219 27.55 -1.28 1.31
CA ASP A 219 27.26 0.11 1.65
C ASP A 219 25.77 0.36 1.91
N VAL A 220 25.45 1.37 2.70
CA VAL A 220 24.07 1.77 3.03
C VAL A 220 23.29 2.03 1.75
N GLY A 221 22.10 1.42 1.64
CA GLY A 221 21.23 1.49 0.45
C GLY A 221 21.59 0.51 -0.67
N GLN A 222 22.71 -0.23 -0.58
CA GLN A 222 23.12 -1.28 -1.51
C GLN A 222 23.60 -2.56 -0.81
N GLN A 223 23.09 -2.81 0.39
CA GLN A 223 23.41 -3.99 1.18
C GLN A 223 22.79 -5.26 0.56
N ARG A 224 23.43 -6.39 0.82
CA ARG A 224 23.01 -7.70 0.28
C ARG A 224 23.03 -8.75 1.37
N VAL A 225 22.01 -9.60 1.38
CA VAL A 225 22.04 -10.82 2.20
C VAL A 225 23.18 -11.72 1.75
N THR A 226 23.87 -12.36 2.71
CA THR A 226 24.99 -13.22 2.38
C THR A 226 24.55 -14.53 1.75
N LYS A 227 25.39 -15.08 0.84
CA LYS A 227 25.15 -16.40 0.24
C LYS A 227 25.12 -17.51 1.29
N ASP A 228 25.98 -17.38 2.31
CA ASP A 228 26.11 -18.38 3.37
C ASP A 228 24.86 -18.46 4.23
N TYR A 229 24.19 -17.34 4.50
CA TYR A 229 22.87 -17.36 5.15
C TYR A 229 21.86 -18.19 4.37
N VAL A 230 21.68 -17.87 3.08
CA VAL A 230 20.72 -18.58 2.22
C VAL A 230 21.08 -20.06 2.08
N ALA A 231 22.36 -20.38 1.89
CA ALA A 231 22.84 -21.75 1.71
C ALA A 231 22.63 -22.63 2.96
N ASN A 232 22.90 -22.05 4.15
CA ASN A 232 22.83 -22.77 5.41
C ASN A 232 21.47 -22.65 6.11
N TYR A 233 20.51 -21.92 5.54
CA TYR A 233 19.19 -21.82 6.16
C TYR A 233 18.53 -23.19 6.26
N LEU A 234 18.00 -23.48 7.45
CA LEU A 234 17.27 -24.71 7.75
C LEU A 234 15.83 -24.59 7.25
N PHE A 235 15.38 -25.60 6.53
CA PHE A 235 13.97 -25.74 6.19
C PHE A 235 13.51 -27.17 6.46
N THR A 236 12.21 -27.34 6.66
CA THR A 236 11.60 -28.65 6.89
C THR A 236 11.24 -29.29 5.57
N LEU A 237 11.57 -30.54 5.39
CA LEU A 237 11.23 -31.34 4.21
C LEU A 237 10.17 -32.38 4.58
N PRO A 238 8.91 -32.23 4.13
CA PRO A 238 7.89 -33.26 4.25
C PRO A 238 7.99 -34.33 3.17
N PRO A 239 7.30 -35.47 3.34
CA PRO A 239 7.02 -36.40 2.25
C PRO A 239 6.52 -35.70 0.99
N LEU A 240 6.88 -36.19 -0.19
CA LEU A 240 6.56 -35.52 -1.46
C LEU A 240 5.06 -35.29 -1.66
N ASN A 241 4.22 -36.29 -1.35
CA ASN A 241 2.77 -36.14 -1.46
C ASN A 241 2.22 -35.11 -0.47
N GLU A 242 2.85 -35.00 0.70
CA GLU A 242 2.46 -33.99 1.69
C GLU A 242 2.86 -32.58 1.28
N GLN A 243 4.04 -32.39 0.62
CA GLN A 243 4.38 -31.11 0.01
C GLN A 243 3.26 -30.65 -0.93
N GLN A 244 2.71 -31.54 -1.75
CA GLN A 244 1.62 -31.20 -2.68
C GLN A 244 0.31 -30.87 -1.93
N ARG A 245 -0.06 -31.64 -0.87
CA ARG A 245 -1.24 -31.32 -0.05
C ARG A 245 -1.11 -29.96 0.62
N ILE A 246 0.07 -29.66 1.18
CA ILE A 246 0.38 -28.36 1.79
C ILE A 246 0.23 -27.24 0.76
N LEU A 247 0.80 -27.39 -0.43
CA LEU A 247 0.68 -26.38 -1.49
C LEU A 247 -0.77 -26.12 -1.89
N ASN A 248 -1.58 -27.17 -2.05
CA ASN A 248 -2.99 -27.02 -2.38
C ASN A 248 -3.74 -26.26 -1.28
N ALA A 249 -3.45 -26.54 -0.01
CA ALA A 249 -4.04 -25.84 1.13
C ALA A 249 -3.60 -24.36 1.18
N VAL A 250 -2.30 -24.09 0.98
CA VAL A 250 -1.76 -22.72 0.93
C VAL A 250 -2.38 -21.93 -0.23
N HIS A 251 -2.48 -22.53 -1.43
CA HIS A 251 -3.11 -21.89 -2.59
C HIS A 251 -4.58 -21.56 -2.32
N THR A 252 -5.35 -22.50 -1.76
CA THR A 252 -6.75 -22.29 -1.41
C THR A 252 -6.90 -21.14 -0.42
N ALA A 253 -6.13 -21.15 0.66
CA ALA A 253 -6.16 -20.11 1.67
C ALA A 253 -5.71 -18.73 1.11
N THR A 254 -4.68 -18.71 0.27
CA THR A 254 -4.20 -17.48 -0.38
C THR A 254 -5.26 -16.89 -1.31
N SER A 255 -5.93 -17.72 -2.12
CA SER A 255 -7.00 -17.28 -3.02
C SER A 255 -8.20 -16.70 -2.25
N LEU A 256 -8.54 -17.28 -1.09
CA LEU A 256 -9.58 -16.73 -0.22
C LEU A 256 -9.17 -15.36 0.35
N ILE A 257 -7.92 -15.22 0.80
CA ILE A 257 -7.39 -13.93 1.29
C ILE A 257 -7.44 -12.87 0.19
N GLU A 258 -6.99 -13.19 -1.03
CA GLU A 258 -7.03 -12.27 -2.17
C GLU A 258 -8.48 -11.84 -2.52
N SER A 259 -9.42 -12.79 -2.40
CA SER A 259 -10.85 -12.49 -2.61
C SER A 259 -11.39 -11.52 -1.56
N ILE A 260 -10.99 -11.70 -0.30
CA ILE A 260 -11.37 -10.81 0.81
C ILE A 260 -10.74 -9.42 0.63
N GLU A 261 -9.45 -9.34 0.28
CA GLU A 261 -8.77 -8.06 0.00
C GLU A 261 -9.49 -7.29 -1.12
N LYS A 262 -9.80 -7.97 -2.22
CA LYS A 262 -10.54 -7.38 -3.34
C LYS A 262 -11.96 -6.94 -2.97
N ALA A 263 -12.67 -7.73 -2.17
CA ALA A 263 -13.99 -7.37 -1.68
C ALA A 263 -13.95 -6.13 -0.78
N ASN A 264 -12.94 -6.04 0.10
CA ASN A 264 -12.74 -4.88 0.96
C ASN A 264 -12.42 -3.61 0.16
N ASP A 265 -11.54 -3.69 -0.86
CA ASP A 265 -11.21 -2.57 -1.74
C ASP A 265 -12.44 -2.10 -2.55
N ASN A 266 -13.30 -3.03 -2.97
CA ASN A 266 -14.55 -2.71 -3.63
C ASN A 266 -15.52 -1.99 -2.68
N LEU A 267 -15.66 -2.50 -1.45
CA LEU A 267 -16.52 -1.90 -0.42
C LEU A 267 -16.11 -0.46 -0.12
N ILE A 268 -14.82 -0.20 0.07
CA ILE A 268 -14.28 1.17 0.28
C ILE A 268 -14.68 2.07 -0.88
N ARG A 269 -14.44 1.63 -2.12
CA ARG A 269 -14.82 2.39 -3.33
C ARG A 269 -16.30 2.69 -3.43
N ASP A 270 -17.15 1.72 -3.09
CA ASP A 270 -18.59 1.89 -3.17
C ASP A 270 -19.12 2.81 -2.06
N ILE A 271 -18.50 2.79 -0.87
CA ILE A 271 -18.76 3.76 0.21
C ILE A 271 -18.38 5.18 -0.26
N ASP A 272 -17.23 5.38 -0.86
CA ASP A 272 -16.80 6.70 -1.35
C ASP A 272 -17.72 7.25 -2.43
N LYS A 273 -18.14 6.40 -3.39
CA LYS A 273 -19.14 6.76 -4.41
C LYS A 273 -20.49 7.12 -3.79
N THR A 274 -20.91 6.36 -2.76
CA THR A 274 -22.17 6.62 -2.07
C THR A 274 -22.11 7.95 -1.30
N LYS A 275 -21.01 8.25 -0.61
CA LYS A 275 -20.81 9.55 0.04
C LYS A 275 -20.84 10.69 -0.96
N ALA A 276 -20.17 10.56 -2.10
CA ALA A 276 -20.21 11.56 -3.17
C ALA A 276 -21.63 11.78 -3.70
N LYS A 277 -22.40 10.69 -3.87
CA LYS A 277 -23.81 10.82 -4.32
C LYS A 277 -24.71 11.47 -3.28
N ILE A 278 -24.52 11.18 -2.00
CA ILE A 278 -25.25 11.84 -0.91
C ILE A 278 -24.95 13.34 -0.87
N LEU A 279 -23.68 13.72 -1.05
CA LEU A 279 -23.28 15.14 -1.17
C LEU A 279 -23.91 15.81 -2.39
N ASP A 280 -23.92 15.17 -3.56
CA ASP A 280 -24.59 15.68 -4.76
C ASP A 280 -26.10 15.93 -4.51
N LEU A 281 -26.79 15.00 -3.83
CA LEU A 281 -28.18 15.20 -3.44
C LEU A 281 -28.37 16.37 -2.45
N ALA A 282 -27.43 16.53 -1.51
CA ALA A 282 -27.45 17.62 -0.53
C ALA A 282 -27.36 19.00 -1.20
N ILE A 283 -26.39 19.19 -2.10
CA ILE A 283 -26.17 20.48 -2.77
C ILE A 283 -27.20 20.81 -3.84
N ARG A 284 -28.02 19.83 -4.25
CA ARG A 284 -29.17 20.02 -5.17
C ARG A 284 -30.51 20.16 -4.46
N GLY A 285 -30.52 20.21 -3.11
CA GLY A 285 -31.74 20.31 -2.31
C GLY A 285 -32.66 19.08 -2.41
N LYS A 286 -32.08 17.89 -2.68
CA LYS A 286 -32.81 16.61 -2.82
C LYS A 286 -32.59 15.66 -1.65
N LEU A 287 -31.78 16.03 -0.65
CA LEU A 287 -31.46 15.18 0.48
C LEU A 287 -32.50 15.27 1.60
N VAL A 288 -33.03 16.46 1.83
CA VAL A 288 -34.04 16.74 2.86
C VAL A 288 -35.22 17.51 2.26
N PRO A 289 -36.43 17.43 2.85
CA PRO A 289 -37.56 18.23 2.38
C PRO A 289 -37.34 19.73 2.68
N GLN A 290 -37.75 20.60 1.75
CA GLN A 290 -37.80 22.03 1.97
C GLN A 290 -38.95 22.37 2.94
N ASP A 291 -38.77 23.42 3.75
CA ASP A 291 -39.81 24.00 4.61
C ASP A 291 -40.11 25.42 4.13
N SER A 292 -41.37 25.68 3.79
CA SER A 292 -41.83 27.01 3.34
C SER A 292 -41.76 28.09 4.43
N ASN A 293 -41.58 27.71 5.70
CA ASN A 293 -41.41 28.61 6.80
C ASN A 293 -39.95 29.03 7.04
N ASP A 294 -39.02 28.43 6.37
CA ASP A 294 -37.62 28.83 6.43
C ASP A 294 -37.43 30.22 5.79
N GLU A 295 -36.67 31.10 6.45
CA GLU A 295 -36.30 32.39 5.87
C GLU A 295 -35.48 32.15 4.59
N PRO A 296 -35.91 32.63 3.42
CA PRO A 296 -35.17 32.44 2.16
C PRO A 296 -33.74 32.97 2.25
N ALA A 297 -32.78 32.25 1.67
CA ALA A 297 -31.37 32.62 1.68
C ALA A 297 -31.11 33.99 0.98
N SER A 298 -31.97 34.39 0.04
CA SER A 298 -31.91 35.71 -0.60
C SER A 298 -32.13 36.86 0.38
N VAL A 299 -33.06 36.72 1.32
CA VAL A 299 -33.34 37.74 2.37
C VAL A 299 -32.12 37.91 3.28
N LEU A 300 -31.48 36.80 3.63
CA LEU A 300 -30.25 36.79 4.41
C LEU A 300 -29.11 37.51 3.70
N LEU A 301 -28.89 37.22 2.43
CA LEU A 301 -27.87 37.91 1.62
C LEU A 301 -28.12 39.43 1.49
N GLU A 302 -29.38 39.84 1.30
CA GLU A 302 -29.75 41.28 1.25
C GLU A 302 -29.48 41.99 2.58
N ARG A 303 -29.78 41.36 3.71
CA ARG A 303 -29.50 41.90 5.07
C ARG A 303 -28.01 42.13 5.24
N ILE A 304 -27.17 41.18 4.93
CA ILE A 304 -25.73 41.27 5.07
C ILE A 304 -25.15 42.33 4.12
N ARG A 305 -25.65 42.43 2.88
CA ARG A 305 -25.27 43.52 1.99
C ARG A 305 -25.61 44.90 2.55
N ALA A 306 -26.81 45.04 3.14
CA ALA A 306 -27.21 46.29 3.77
C ALA A 306 -26.31 46.69 4.98
N GLU A 307 -25.97 45.71 5.83
CA GLU A 307 -25.04 45.90 6.94
C GLU A 307 -23.64 46.27 6.47
N LYS A 308 -23.13 45.60 5.42
CA LYS A 308 -21.83 45.91 4.82
C LYS A 308 -21.79 47.33 4.25
N GLU A 309 -22.82 47.75 3.52
CA GLU A 309 -22.94 49.13 3.02
C GLU A 309 -22.95 50.15 4.17
N GLU A 310 -23.60 49.85 5.28
CA GLU A 310 -23.61 50.74 6.45
C GLU A 310 -22.20 50.83 7.08
N LEU A 311 -21.47 49.70 7.20
CA LEU A 311 -20.09 49.68 7.70
C LEU A 311 -19.12 50.42 6.75
N ILE A 312 -19.34 50.39 5.42
CA ILE A 312 -18.61 51.17 4.47
C ILE A 312 -18.88 52.67 4.62
N LYS A 313 -20.15 53.06 4.81
CA LYS A 313 -20.53 54.45 5.06
C LYS A 313 -19.92 55.00 6.37
N GLN A 314 -19.81 54.13 7.40
CA GLN A 314 -19.16 54.46 8.67
C GLN A 314 -17.62 54.44 8.59
N GLY A 315 -17.03 54.13 7.42
CA GLY A 315 -15.58 54.08 7.24
C GLY A 315 -14.87 52.93 7.96
N LYS A 316 -15.62 51.95 8.46
CA LYS A 316 -15.09 50.79 9.18
C LYS A 316 -14.49 49.73 8.24
N ILE A 317 -15.01 49.64 7.03
CA ILE A 317 -14.49 48.76 5.97
C ILE A 317 -14.39 49.51 4.66
N LYS A 318 -13.47 49.11 3.77
CA LYS A 318 -13.33 49.69 2.44
C LYS A 318 -14.16 48.89 1.43
N ARG A 319 -14.76 49.61 0.44
CA ARG A 319 -15.48 48.95 -0.68
C ARG A 319 -14.49 48.14 -1.51
N ASP A 320 -14.79 46.86 -1.75
CA ASP A 320 -14.05 46.08 -2.74
C ASP A 320 -14.49 46.48 -4.15
N LYS A 321 -13.49 46.75 -5.02
CA LYS A 321 -13.76 47.17 -6.42
C LYS A 321 -14.22 46.03 -7.34
N LYS A 322 -14.11 44.75 -6.86
CA LYS A 322 -14.43 43.54 -7.61
C LYS A 322 -15.72 42.86 -7.13
N GLU A 323 -16.47 43.48 -6.24
CA GLU A 323 -17.70 42.89 -5.71
C GLU A 323 -18.72 42.72 -6.85
N SER A 324 -19.04 41.46 -7.18
CA SER A 324 -20.07 41.11 -8.17
C SER A 324 -21.39 40.85 -7.48
N VAL A 325 -22.49 41.24 -8.11
CA VAL A 325 -23.86 40.95 -7.66
C VAL A 325 -24.44 39.93 -8.60
N ILE A 326 -24.62 38.69 -8.13
CA ILE A 326 -25.37 37.69 -8.91
C ILE A 326 -26.85 37.99 -8.69
N PHE A 327 -27.57 38.23 -9.75
CA PHE A 327 -29.02 38.51 -9.75
C PHE A 327 -29.72 37.63 -10.78
N LYS A 328 -31.00 37.37 -10.52
CA LYS A 328 -31.84 36.68 -11.47
C LYS A 328 -32.19 37.60 -12.60
N GLY A 329 -31.79 37.27 -13.83
CA GLY A 329 -32.25 37.97 -15.01
C GLY A 329 -33.70 37.61 -15.37
N ASP A 330 -34.36 38.47 -16.15
CA ASP A 330 -35.75 38.26 -16.62
C ASP A 330 -35.89 36.99 -17.48
N ASP A 331 -34.78 36.49 -18.01
CA ASP A 331 -34.63 35.31 -18.85
C ASP A 331 -34.44 33.97 -18.08
N ASN A 332 -34.34 33.99 -16.75
CA ASN A 332 -34.04 32.81 -15.93
C ASN A 332 -32.65 32.18 -16.21
N SER A 333 -31.71 32.87 -16.85
CA SER A 333 -30.45 32.32 -17.38
C SER A 333 -29.57 31.60 -16.36
N TYR A 334 -29.59 31.95 -15.07
CA TYR A 334 -28.79 31.25 -14.08
C TYR A 334 -29.34 29.90 -13.63
N TYR A 335 -30.56 29.52 -14.06
CA TYR A 335 -31.07 28.17 -13.87
C TYR A 335 -30.51 27.18 -14.89
N GLU A 336 -30.03 27.63 -16.03
CA GLU A 336 -29.50 26.76 -17.10
C GLU A 336 -28.21 26.03 -16.68
N LYS A 337 -27.37 26.63 -15.84
CA LYS A 337 -26.11 26.03 -15.40
C LYS A 337 -26.30 24.72 -14.63
N TYR A 338 -27.39 24.58 -13.89
CA TYR A 338 -27.69 23.38 -13.11
C TYR A 338 -28.64 22.40 -13.80
N GLY A 339 -29.17 22.75 -14.95
CA GLY A 339 -30.13 21.91 -15.72
C GLY A 339 -31.47 21.66 -15.01
N GLU A 340 -31.65 22.18 -13.78
CA GLU A 340 -32.83 21.99 -12.94
C GLU A 340 -33.20 23.30 -12.24
N LYS A 341 -34.51 23.46 -11.95
CA LYS A 341 -35.02 24.60 -11.19
C LYS A 341 -34.53 24.55 -9.75
N LEU A 342 -33.97 25.63 -9.24
CA LEU A 342 -33.56 25.72 -7.83
C LEU A 342 -34.74 25.45 -6.89
N PRO A 343 -34.47 24.77 -5.74
CA PRO A 343 -35.47 24.62 -4.68
C PRO A 343 -35.97 25.98 -4.17
N SER A 344 -37.19 26.00 -3.63
CA SER A 344 -37.77 27.21 -3.05
C SER A 344 -36.92 27.70 -1.89
N GLY A 345 -36.67 29.01 -1.82
CA GLY A 345 -35.86 29.62 -0.74
C GLY A 345 -34.34 29.57 -0.97
N TRP A 346 -33.86 28.86 -1.98
CA TRP A 346 -32.44 28.81 -2.33
C TRP A 346 -32.03 30.01 -3.22
N VAL A 347 -30.73 30.38 -3.16
CA VAL A 347 -30.18 31.46 -3.96
C VAL A 347 -28.83 31.05 -4.56
N VAL A 348 -28.50 31.55 -5.75
CA VAL A 348 -27.15 31.39 -6.32
C VAL A 348 -26.23 32.45 -5.71
N THR A 349 -25.05 32.02 -5.30
CA THR A 349 -23.93 32.85 -4.82
C THR A 349 -22.60 32.25 -5.28
N ASN A 350 -21.48 32.70 -4.72
CA ASN A 350 -20.15 32.12 -4.97
C ASN A 350 -19.37 31.94 -3.68
N PHE A 351 -18.25 31.23 -3.75
CA PHE A 351 -17.43 31.00 -2.56
C PHE A 351 -16.79 32.28 -2.00
N GLU A 352 -16.50 33.30 -2.83
CA GLU A 352 -15.96 34.58 -2.36
C GLU A 352 -16.92 35.31 -1.41
N THR A 353 -18.22 35.15 -1.59
CA THR A 353 -19.25 35.69 -0.69
C THR A 353 -19.27 34.97 0.67
N LEU A 354 -19.04 33.65 0.65
CA LEU A 354 -19.13 32.80 1.84
C LEU A 354 -17.83 32.69 2.61
N LEU A 355 -16.68 32.84 1.92
CA LEU A 355 -15.36 32.53 2.45
C LEU A 355 -14.39 33.68 2.13
N SER A 356 -13.62 34.10 3.13
CA SER A 356 -12.48 34.98 2.91
C SER A 356 -11.17 34.23 3.19
N TYR A 357 -10.09 34.52 2.45
CA TYR A 357 -8.85 33.82 2.66
C TYR A 357 -7.80 34.66 3.40
N GLU A 358 -6.98 33.96 4.20
CA GLU A 358 -5.79 34.48 4.84
C GLU A 358 -4.57 33.68 4.37
N GLN A 359 -3.45 34.40 4.09
CA GLN A 359 -2.17 33.75 3.81
C GLN A 359 -1.58 33.17 5.10
N PRO A 360 -1.13 31.92 5.11
CA PRO A 360 -0.67 31.26 6.32
C PRO A 360 0.75 31.63 6.73
N THR A 361 1.36 32.64 6.14
CA THR A 361 2.80 32.97 6.27
C THR A 361 3.26 33.11 7.72
N ASN A 362 2.41 33.66 8.60
CA ASN A 362 2.72 33.85 10.01
C ASN A 362 2.71 32.54 10.82
N TYR A 363 2.08 31.49 10.32
CA TYR A 363 1.83 30.24 11.02
C TYR A 363 2.71 29.09 10.50
N ILE A 364 3.67 29.38 9.62
CA ILE A 364 4.59 28.37 9.07
C ILE A 364 5.52 27.91 10.18
N VAL A 365 5.63 26.58 10.33
CA VAL A 365 6.59 25.96 11.25
C VAL A 365 8.03 26.27 10.84
N LYS A 366 8.89 26.57 11.79
CA LYS A 366 10.32 26.90 11.56
C LYS A 366 11.19 25.64 11.60
N ASP A 367 10.90 24.72 12.53
CA ASP A 367 11.60 23.45 12.67
C ASP A 367 10.74 22.31 12.09
N THR A 368 11.33 21.53 11.19
CA THR A 368 10.69 20.37 10.55
C THR A 368 11.00 19.05 11.25
N ASN A 369 11.63 19.06 12.41
CA ASN A 369 11.85 17.88 13.25
C ASN A 369 10.57 17.61 14.07
N TYR A 370 9.65 16.88 13.46
CA TYR A 370 8.38 16.53 14.09
C TYR A 370 8.54 15.41 15.11
N ASN A 371 7.83 15.49 16.24
CA ASN A 371 7.82 14.45 17.26
C ASN A 371 6.37 14.19 17.71
N SER A 372 6.00 12.91 17.86
CA SER A 372 4.66 12.50 18.33
C SER A 372 4.33 12.96 19.74
N ASP A 373 5.34 13.31 20.56
CA ASP A 373 5.18 13.76 21.94
C ASP A 373 4.85 15.26 22.06
N TYR A 374 4.89 16.00 20.94
CA TYR A 374 4.55 17.41 20.88
C TYR A 374 3.04 17.61 20.68
N GLU A 375 2.51 18.77 21.11
CA GLU A 375 1.07 19.02 21.17
C GLU A 375 0.50 19.72 19.94
N THR A 376 1.30 20.58 19.27
CA THR A 376 0.81 21.41 18.17
C THR A 376 0.92 20.69 16.82
N PRO A 377 -0.19 20.33 16.16
CA PRO A 377 -0.14 19.68 14.85
C PRO A 377 0.32 20.63 13.76
N VAL A 378 1.12 20.11 12.84
CA VAL A 378 1.56 20.79 11.62
C VAL A 378 0.80 20.23 10.44
N LEU A 379 0.01 21.08 9.78
CA LEU A 379 -0.94 20.69 8.75
C LEU A 379 -0.46 20.96 7.33
N THR A 380 -1.01 20.17 6.41
CA THR A 380 -1.06 20.43 4.98
C THR A 380 -2.47 20.13 4.46
N ALA A 381 -2.92 20.80 3.42
CA ALA A 381 -4.22 20.49 2.81
C ALA A 381 -4.19 19.24 1.93
N GLY A 382 -3.00 18.69 1.58
CA GLY A 382 -2.86 17.47 0.77
C GLY A 382 -3.26 16.18 1.49
N LYS A 383 -2.92 15.02 0.87
CA LYS A 383 -3.32 13.68 1.35
C LYS A 383 -2.96 13.39 2.81
N SER A 384 -1.77 13.81 3.24
CA SER A 384 -1.30 13.65 4.63
C SER A 384 -1.70 14.85 5.45
N PHE A 385 -2.95 14.93 5.91
CA PHE A 385 -3.52 16.08 6.61
C PHE A 385 -2.65 16.59 7.77
N ILE A 386 -2.23 15.71 8.70
CA ILE A 386 -1.27 16.01 9.76
C ILE A 386 0.07 15.39 9.37
N LEU A 387 1.10 16.22 9.24
CA LEU A 387 2.47 15.76 8.91
C LEU A 387 3.25 15.32 10.14
N GLY A 388 2.92 15.87 11.31
CA GLY A 388 3.54 15.60 12.58
C GLY A 388 3.18 16.71 13.57
N TYR A 389 3.88 16.74 14.71
CA TYR A 389 3.62 17.70 15.77
C TYR A 389 4.91 18.49 16.09
N THR A 390 4.75 19.74 16.52
CA THR A 390 5.84 20.64 16.91
C THR A 390 5.63 21.17 18.33
N ASP A 391 6.70 21.52 19.00
CA ASP A 391 6.72 22.19 20.30
C ASP A 391 6.65 23.72 20.21
N GLU A 392 6.65 24.27 18.98
CA GLU A 392 6.53 25.71 18.76
C GLU A 392 5.18 26.22 19.27
N LYS A 393 5.22 27.12 20.26
CA LYS A 393 4.01 27.73 20.89
C LYS A 393 3.65 29.09 20.30
N GLU A 394 4.59 29.74 19.61
CA GLU A 394 4.36 31.04 18.98
C GLU A 394 3.70 30.89 17.60
N ASN A 395 2.85 31.86 17.27
CA ASN A 395 2.17 31.93 15.97
C ASN A 395 1.43 30.63 15.63
N VAL A 396 0.72 30.06 16.60
CA VAL A 396 -0.23 28.98 16.41
C VAL A 396 -1.55 29.58 15.96
N PHE A 397 -2.13 29.07 14.88
CA PHE A 397 -3.43 29.51 14.43
C PHE A 397 -4.54 29.01 15.35
N SER A 398 -5.42 29.91 15.81
CA SER A 398 -6.48 29.59 16.81
C SER A 398 -7.85 30.22 16.54
N LYS A 399 -8.01 30.92 15.43
CA LYS A 399 -9.33 31.49 15.02
C LYS A 399 -10.17 30.44 14.30
N LEU A 400 -10.83 29.60 15.05
CA LEU A 400 -11.51 28.39 14.59
C LEU A 400 -13.04 28.51 14.59
N PRO A 401 -13.80 27.72 13.81
CA PRO A 401 -13.31 26.77 12.80
C PRO A 401 -12.92 27.46 11.49
N VAL A 402 -12.05 26.80 10.69
CA VAL A 402 -11.63 27.25 9.36
C VAL A 402 -11.54 26.08 8.38
N ILE A 403 -11.40 26.39 7.09
CA ILE A 403 -11.07 25.41 6.07
C ILE A 403 -9.65 25.72 5.56
N ILE A 404 -8.77 24.74 5.54
CA ILE A 404 -7.49 24.87 4.81
C ILE A 404 -7.67 24.35 3.40
N PHE A 405 -7.11 25.05 2.44
CA PHE A 405 -7.28 24.81 1.00
C PHE A 405 -5.91 24.78 0.31
N ASP A 406 -5.63 23.73 -0.45
CA ASP A 406 -4.43 23.66 -1.29
C ASP A 406 -4.68 24.40 -2.61
N ASP A 407 -3.88 25.43 -2.85
CA ASP A 407 -4.05 26.34 -4.00
C ASP A 407 -3.68 25.70 -5.35
N PHE A 408 -3.10 24.49 -5.35
CA PHE A 408 -2.67 23.75 -6.54
C PHE A 408 -3.50 22.50 -6.83
N THR A 409 -3.92 21.78 -5.79
CA THR A 409 -4.68 20.53 -5.92
C THR A 409 -6.17 20.71 -5.66
N THR A 410 -6.59 21.87 -5.18
CA THR A 410 -7.95 22.21 -4.70
C THR A 410 -8.45 21.33 -3.56
N GLU A 411 -7.59 20.49 -2.97
CA GLU A 411 -7.95 19.73 -1.79
C GLU A 411 -8.24 20.67 -0.62
N SER A 412 -9.26 20.33 0.16
CA SER A 412 -9.66 21.11 1.34
C SER A 412 -9.87 20.22 2.55
N LYS A 413 -9.59 20.78 3.75
CA LYS A 413 -9.80 20.10 5.04
C LYS A 413 -10.46 21.06 6.03
N PHE A 414 -11.43 20.55 6.77
CA PHE A 414 -12.06 21.27 7.86
C PHE A 414 -11.19 21.18 9.11
N VAL A 415 -10.96 22.31 9.80
CA VAL A 415 -10.10 22.38 10.99
C VAL A 415 -10.81 23.13 12.11
N ASP A 416 -10.97 22.45 13.24
CA ASP A 416 -11.60 22.98 14.45
C ASP A 416 -10.70 22.91 15.69
N PHE A 417 -9.39 22.73 15.49
CA PHE A 417 -8.35 22.69 16.51
C PHE A 417 -7.16 23.60 16.16
N PRO A 418 -6.40 24.11 17.15
CA PRO A 418 -5.24 24.97 16.89
C PRO A 418 -4.14 24.23 16.13
N PHE A 419 -3.43 24.93 15.20
CA PHE A 419 -2.46 24.31 14.32
C PHE A 419 -1.36 25.26 13.84
N LYS A 420 -0.28 24.70 13.31
CA LYS A 420 0.69 25.36 12.45
C LYS A 420 0.66 24.73 11.07
N VAL A 421 1.30 25.36 10.07
CA VAL A 421 1.30 24.88 8.68
C VAL A 421 2.71 24.62 8.20
N LYS A 422 2.84 23.70 7.23
CA LYS A 422 4.14 23.36 6.62
C LYS A 422 4.67 24.46 5.71
N SER A 423 3.79 25.10 4.92
CA SER A 423 4.21 26.04 3.86
C SER A 423 3.12 27.03 3.50
N SER A 424 3.48 28.03 2.69
CA SER A 424 2.56 29.03 2.13
C SER A 424 1.75 28.55 0.92
N ALA A 425 1.88 27.28 0.52
CA ALA A 425 1.16 26.72 -0.63
C ALA A 425 -0.34 26.56 -0.39
N MET A 426 -0.79 26.65 0.87
CA MET A 426 -2.19 26.58 1.23
C MET A 426 -2.77 27.96 1.54
N LYS A 427 -4.11 28.04 1.59
CA LYS A 427 -4.88 29.16 2.11
C LYS A 427 -5.61 28.74 3.38
N ILE A 428 -5.80 29.68 4.31
CA ILE A 428 -6.72 29.53 5.43
C ILE A 428 -7.99 30.28 5.05
N LEU A 429 -9.11 29.57 4.97
CA LEU A 429 -10.40 30.14 4.59
C LEU A 429 -11.27 30.35 5.82
N HIS A 430 -11.56 31.62 6.11
CA HIS A 430 -12.48 32.03 7.15
C HIS A 430 -13.90 31.97 6.61
N ILE A 431 -14.80 31.43 7.42
CA ILE A 431 -16.20 31.17 7.04
C ILE A 431 -17.08 32.32 7.54
N ASN A 432 -17.90 32.88 6.66
CA ASN A 432 -18.93 33.83 7.05
C ASN A 432 -20.11 33.07 7.68
N THR A 433 -20.06 32.92 8.99
CA THR A 433 -21.06 32.14 9.75
C THR A 433 -22.44 32.76 9.77
N ASP A 434 -22.60 34.02 9.38
CA ASP A 434 -23.88 34.66 9.22
C ASP A 434 -24.64 34.20 7.97
N LEU A 435 -23.92 33.65 6.98
CA LEU A 435 -24.46 33.17 5.71
C LEU A 435 -24.51 31.64 5.61
N VAL A 436 -23.47 30.98 6.15
CA VAL A 436 -23.27 29.55 5.93
C VAL A 436 -22.76 28.86 7.18
N LEU A 437 -23.30 27.71 7.50
CA LEU A 437 -22.79 26.87 8.57
C LEU A 437 -21.40 26.30 8.19
N SER A 438 -20.45 26.33 9.11
CA SER A 438 -19.05 26.03 8.83
C SER A 438 -18.82 24.67 8.17
N LYS A 439 -19.46 23.61 8.66
CA LYS A 439 -19.40 22.27 8.03
C LYS A 439 -20.12 22.23 6.68
N PHE A 440 -21.19 23.00 6.51
CA PHE A 440 -21.91 23.06 5.23
C PHE A 440 -21.05 23.71 4.16
N ALA A 441 -20.36 24.82 4.46
CA ALA A 441 -19.37 25.43 3.56
C ALA A 441 -18.29 24.42 3.13
N PHE A 442 -17.78 23.63 4.06
CA PHE A 442 -16.82 22.57 3.75
C PHE A 442 -17.40 21.50 2.81
N TYR A 443 -18.62 21.04 3.04
CA TYR A 443 -19.26 20.05 2.17
C TYR A 443 -19.61 20.61 0.78
N LEU A 444 -19.98 21.90 0.68
CA LEU A 444 -20.10 22.57 -0.63
C LEU A 444 -18.78 22.50 -1.39
N MET A 445 -17.66 22.80 -0.74
CA MET A 445 -16.35 22.71 -1.36
C MET A 445 -16.00 21.27 -1.78
N GLN A 446 -16.30 20.27 -0.96
CA GLN A 446 -16.05 18.85 -1.31
C GLN A 446 -16.89 18.36 -2.50
N ALA A 447 -18.07 18.94 -2.70
CA ALA A 447 -18.96 18.59 -3.79
C ALA A 447 -18.68 19.36 -5.11
N THR A 448 -17.91 20.47 -5.02
CA THR A 448 -17.56 21.30 -6.17
C THR A 448 -16.27 20.77 -6.82
N GLN A 449 -16.39 20.23 -8.02
CA GLN A 449 -15.24 19.78 -8.82
C GLN A 449 -14.83 20.86 -9.82
N ILE A 450 -13.53 21.06 -9.96
CA ILE A 450 -12.93 21.97 -10.95
C ILE A 450 -11.97 21.17 -11.81
N ASP A 451 -11.95 21.44 -13.13
CA ASP A 451 -11.00 20.84 -14.05
C ASP A 451 -9.59 21.39 -13.81
N HIS A 452 -8.61 20.48 -13.72
CA HIS A 452 -7.22 20.75 -13.37
C HIS A 452 -6.30 20.82 -14.61
N ASP A 453 -6.70 21.54 -15.65
CA ASP A 453 -5.98 21.55 -16.92
C ASP A 453 -4.69 22.41 -16.94
N ASN A 454 -4.46 23.24 -15.91
CA ASN A 454 -3.32 24.15 -15.86
C ASN A 454 -2.70 24.23 -14.46
N HIS A 455 -1.38 24.37 -14.37
CA HIS A 455 -0.65 24.71 -13.15
C HIS A 455 -0.88 26.19 -12.77
N GLN A 456 -1.94 26.48 -12.02
CA GLN A 456 -2.28 27.83 -11.55
C GLN A 456 -2.70 27.82 -10.07
N ARG A 457 -2.85 28.99 -9.47
CA ARG A 457 -3.40 29.17 -8.13
C ARG A 457 -4.92 29.25 -8.22
N TYR A 458 -5.58 28.13 -7.93
CA TYR A 458 -7.00 27.95 -8.22
C TYR A 458 -7.94 28.81 -7.38
N TRP A 459 -7.60 29.17 -6.14
CA TRP A 459 -8.50 29.97 -5.31
C TRP A 459 -8.85 31.31 -5.97
N ILE A 460 -7.85 32.12 -6.29
CA ILE A 460 -8.05 33.48 -6.81
C ILE A 460 -8.52 33.46 -8.27
N SER A 461 -8.06 32.50 -9.08
CA SER A 461 -8.32 32.48 -10.51
C SER A 461 -9.70 31.93 -10.87
N THR A 462 -10.20 30.95 -10.13
CA THR A 462 -11.38 30.18 -10.54
C THR A 462 -12.29 29.82 -9.36
N TYR A 463 -11.73 29.19 -8.31
CA TYR A 463 -12.53 28.52 -7.29
C TYR A 463 -13.40 29.47 -6.48
N SER A 464 -12.88 30.65 -6.10
CA SER A 464 -13.66 31.64 -5.33
C SER A 464 -14.87 32.19 -6.09
N GLN A 465 -14.82 32.19 -7.42
CA GLN A 465 -15.88 32.70 -8.30
C GLN A 465 -16.88 31.62 -8.74
N GLU A 466 -16.63 30.36 -8.35
CA GLU A 466 -17.52 29.27 -8.73
C GLU A 466 -18.92 29.46 -8.14
N GLU A 467 -19.93 29.42 -9.02
CA GLU A 467 -21.32 29.58 -8.62
C GLU A 467 -21.83 28.37 -7.85
N ILE A 468 -22.48 28.59 -6.74
CA ILE A 468 -23.03 27.60 -5.85
C ILE A 468 -24.46 27.93 -5.46
N ALA A 469 -25.28 26.92 -5.18
CA ALA A 469 -26.63 27.10 -4.67
C ALA A 469 -26.61 27.06 -3.13
N LEU A 470 -27.09 28.09 -2.49
CA LEU A 470 -27.11 28.25 -1.03
C LEU A 470 -28.53 28.09 -0.49
N PRO A 471 -28.79 27.08 0.40
CA PRO A 471 -30.07 26.93 1.07
C PRO A 471 -30.24 27.87 2.26
N PRO A 472 -31.49 28.05 2.76
CA PRO A 472 -31.79 28.67 4.03
C PRO A 472 -30.98 28.06 5.18
N LEU A 473 -30.56 28.85 6.19
CA LEU A 473 -29.73 28.37 7.31
C LEU A 473 -30.34 27.15 8.04
N LYS A 474 -31.66 27.16 8.28
CA LYS A 474 -32.34 26.02 8.91
C LYS A 474 -32.32 24.77 8.03
N GLU A 475 -32.36 24.92 6.72
CA GLU A 475 -32.22 23.79 5.80
C GLU A 475 -30.78 23.27 5.79
N GLN A 476 -29.76 24.14 5.89
CA GLN A 476 -28.37 23.72 6.08
C GLN A 476 -28.21 22.84 7.34
N GLU A 477 -28.86 23.18 8.47
CA GLU A 477 -28.87 22.36 9.69
C GLU A 477 -29.47 20.97 9.46
N ARG A 478 -30.62 20.90 8.77
CA ARG A 478 -31.26 19.62 8.44
C ARG A 478 -30.39 18.77 7.51
N ILE A 479 -29.76 19.39 6.49
CA ILE A 479 -28.83 18.72 5.57
C ILE A 479 -27.63 18.19 6.37
N LEU A 480 -26.99 18.98 7.23
CA LEU A 480 -25.86 18.53 8.02
C LEU A 480 -26.22 17.37 8.95
N SER A 481 -27.38 17.42 9.60
CA SER A 481 -27.87 16.32 10.45
C SER A 481 -28.05 15.02 9.64
N ALA A 482 -28.59 15.11 8.44
CA ALA A 482 -28.75 13.96 7.54
C ALA A 482 -27.39 13.42 7.05
N LEU A 483 -26.48 14.30 6.65
CA LEU A 483 -25.12 13.93 6.23
C LEU A 483 -24.35 13.22 7.34
N ASP A 484 -24.38 13.76 8.57
CA ASP A 484 -23.69 13.16 9.73
C ASP A 484 -24.28 11.75 10.02
N GLN A 485 -25.61 11.59 9.93
CA GLN A 485 -26.26 10.29 10.11
C GLN A 485 -25.83 9.28 9.04
N TYR A 486 -25.94 9.64 7.75
CA TYR A 486 -25.58 8.75 6.66
C TYR A 486 -24.07 8.40 6.66
N PHE A 487 -23.20 9.39 6.88
CA PHE A 487 -21.75 9.13 6.90
C PHE A 487 -21.34 8.28 8.09
N LYS A 488 -21.97 8.44 9.24
CA LYS A 488 -21.77 7.57 10.40
C LYS A 488 -22.16 6.12 10.07
N LEU A 489 -23.31 5.91 9.45
CA LEU A 489 -23.74 4.56 9.03
C LEU A 489 -22.78 3.93 8.02
N LEU A 490 -22.34 4.69 7.01
CA LEU A 490 -21.38 4.21 6.01
C LEU A 490 -20.01 3.89 6.62
N ASN A 491 -19.54 4.70 7.56
CA ASN A 491 -18.27 4.45 8.25
C ASN A 491 -18.32 3.22 9.18
N CYS A 492 -19.49 2.82 9.66
CA CYS A 492 -19.65 1.58 10.43
C CYS A 492 -19.47 0.31 9.58
N LEU A 493 -19.47 0.41 8.25
CA LEU A 493 -19.25 -0.70 7.33
C LEU A 493 -17.75 -0.97 7.06
N LEU A 494 -16.86 -0.05 7.44
CA LEU A 494 -15.40 -0.15 7.32
C LEU A 494 -14.77 -0.70 8.60
#